data_307e41999b0eb87980ffcca4c214d785
#
_entry.id   307e41999b0eb87980ffcca4c214d785
#
_cell.length_a   1.000
_cell.length_b   1.000
_cell.length_c   1.000
_cell.angle_alpha   90.00
_cell.angle_beta   90.00
_cell.angle_gamma   90.00
#
_symmetry.space_group_name_H-M   'P 1'
#
loop_
_entity.id
_entity.type
_entity.pdbx_description
1 polymer ?
#
loop_
_entity_poly.entity_id
_entity_poly.type
_entity_poly.pdbx_seq_one_letter_code
_entity_poly.pdbx_strand_id
1 'polypeptide(L)'
;DAFELSYNVRALPTYDFSKADVIVSVGADILGDWQGGGFSSGYSKSRIPKKGKMSKHFQIEANMSLSGANADVRIPLKPSAQKKALLKIYEYISGENTNVSVDEKLDKKLKSIAYSLKKSAGKGVFVTGIDDVDAQVLALKINQLINSEVINTSKLNLTRQGDDKKVSQLVRDISNNKIDGLIMAGVNPCYTLSNFKEFNDALKSLDFSSISFKKFPCSIPFI
;
A
#
# COMPACT_ATOMS: atom_id res chain seq x y z
N ASP A 1 4.69 6.59 -4.29
CA ASP A 1 4.88 7.90 -3.63
C ASP A 1 5.55 7.75 -2.25
N ALA A 2 4.97 7.04 -1.28
CA ALA A 2 5.50 6.94 0.09
C ALA A 2 6.93 6.37 0.15
N PHE A 3 7.23 5.36 -0.64
CA PHE A 3 8.58 4.79 -0.72
C PHE A 3 9.57 5.77 -1.36
N GLU A 4 9.14 6.50 -2.38
CA GLU A 4 9.92 7.57 -3.01
C GLU A 4 10.23 8.71 -2.03
N LEU A 5 9.25 9.13 -1.21
CA LEU A 5 9.46 10.13 -0.15
C LEU A 5 10.46 9.66 0.92
N SER A 6 10.48 8.35 1.20
CA SER A 6 11.32 7.79 2.27
C SER A 6 12.72 7.38 1.80
N TYR A 7 12.88 6.99 0.53
CA TYR A 7 14.10 6.38 -0.01
C TYR A 7 14.57 6.98 -1.34
N ASN A 8 13.92 8.04 -1.85
CA ASN A 8 14.22 8.74 -3.11
C ASN A 8 14.19 7.83 -4.36
N VAL A 9 13.44 6.74 -4.30
CA VAL A 9 13.26 5.79 -5.42
C VAL A 9 11.79 5.42 -5.55
N ARG A 10 11.23 5.55 -6.76
CA ARG A 10 9.85 5.15 -7.05
C ARG A 10 9.77 3.64 -7.26
N ALA A 11 9.46 2.92 -6.21
CA ALA A 11 9.42 1.46 -6.16
C ALA A 11 8.54 0.96 -5.01
N LEU A 12 8.39 -0.35 -4.90
CA LEU A 12 7.88 -1.01 -3.70
C LEU A 12 9.01 -1.80 -3.02
N PRO A 13 9.04 -1.86 -1.68
CA PRO A 13 9.94 -2.77 -0.98
C PRO A 13 9.50 -4.22 -1.21
N THR A 14 10.40 -5.17 -0.99
CA THR A 14 10.05 -6.59 -0.93
C THR A 14 9.93 -7.06 0.52
N TYR A 15 9.12 -8.10 0.74
CA TYR A 15 8.88 -8.65 2.08
C TYR A 15 9.18 -10.14 2.11
N ASP A 16 9.89 -10.59 3.15
CA ASP A 16 10.13 -12.00 3.42
C ASP A 16 9.44 -12.41 4.74
N PHE A 17 8.15 -12.69 4.65
CA PHE A 17 7.36 -13.09 5.81
C PHE A 17 7.84 -14.40 6.47
N SER A 18 8.71 -15.19 5.83
CA SER A 18 9.27 -16.39 6.45
C SER A 18 10.18 -16.11 7.65
N LYS A 19 10.68 -14.87 7.75
CA LYS A 19 11.51 -14.37 8.85
C LYS A 19 10.70 -13.76 10.00
N ALA A 20 9.40 -13.57 9.80
CA ALA A 20 8.58 -12.85 10.76
C ALA A 20 8.25 -13.68 12.00
N ASP A 21 8.50 -13.13 13.18
CA ASP A 21 7.98 -13.62 14.46
C ASP A 21 6.66 -12.89 14.82
N VAL A 22 6.50 -11.63 14.41
CA VAL A 22 5.27 -10.85 14.58
C VAL A 22 4.92 -10.13 13.29
N ILE A 23 3.69 -10.30 12.83
CA ILE A 23 3.12 -9.63 11.67
C ILE A 23 1.97 -8.74 12.15
N VAL A 24 2.00 -7.46 11.80
CA VAL A 24 0.90 -6.52 12.05
C VAL A 24 0.47 -5.93 10.72
N SER A 25 -0.80 -6.11 10.39
CA SER A 25 -1.40 -5.56 9.18
C SER A 25 -2.57 -4.65 9.52
N VAL A 26 -2.60 -3.47 8.92
CA VAL A 26 -3.73 -2.53 8.98
C VAL A 26 -4.31 -2.36 7.58
N GLY A 27 -5.41 -3.04 7.31
CA GLY A 27 -6.12 -2.99 6.04
C GLY A 27 -5.44 -3.69 4.86
N ALA A 28 -4.29 -4.35 5.05
CA ALA A 28 -3.61 -5.08 3.97
C ALA A 28 -4.00 -6.56 3.98
N ASP A 29 -4.53 -7.07 2.86
CA ASP A 29 -4.74 -8.51 2.66
C ASP A 29 -3.50 -9.15 2.06
N ILE A 30 -2.51 -9.45 2.91
CA ILE A 30 -1.20 -10.00 2.52
C ILE A 30 -1.30 -11.42 1.91
N LEU A 31 -2.37 -12.16 2.20
CA LEU A 31 -2.63 -13.48 1.61
C LEU A 31 -3.47 -13.40 0.32
N GLY A 32 -4.09 -12.26 0.06
CA GLY A 32 -4.81 -11.96 -1.17
C GLY A 32 -3.91 -11.27 -2.20
N ASP A 33 -4.35 -10.11 -2.67
CA ASP A 33 -3.74 -9.38 -3.79
C ASP A 33 -2.89 -8.16 -3.38
N TRP A 34 -2.69 -7.93 -2.07
CA TRP A 34 -1.89 -6.80 -1.60
C TRP A 34 -0.53 -6.74 -2.31
N GLN A 35 -0.20 -5.60 -2.91
CA GLN A 35 0.99 -5.37 -3.74
C GLN A 35 1.20 -6.39 -4.87
N GLY A 36 0.15 -7.06 -5.34
CA GLY A 36 0.19 -8.07 -6.40
C GLY A 36 0.35 -9.50 -5.88
N GLY A 37 0.26 -9.72 -4.57
CA GLY A 37 0.25 -11.04 -3.95
C GLY A 37 1.63 -11.70 -3.87
N GLY A 38 1.63 -13.03 -3.75
CA GLY A 38 2.87 -13.85 -3.73
C GLY A 38 3.48 -14.05 -2.34
N PHE A 39 2.87 -13.53 -1.27
CA PHE A 39 3.41 -13.60 0.09
C PHE A 39 3.02 -14.86 0.88
N SER A 40 2.05 -15.65 0.39
CA SER A 40 1.49 -16.81 1.07
C SER A 40 2.55 -17.88 1.39
N SER A 41 3.52 -18.12 0.50
CA SER A 41 4.60 -19.09 0.72
C SER A 41 5.51 -18.68 1.90
N GLY A 42 5.92 -17.41 1.98
CA GLY A 42 6.71 -16.89 3.10
C GLY A 42 5.91 -16.91 4.40
N TYR A 43 4.66 -16.46 4.36
CA TYR A 43 3.74 -16.49 5.49
C TYR A 43 3.57 -17.91 6.04
N SER A 44 3.26 -18.91 5.19
CA SER A 44 3.08 -20.30 5.61
C SER A 44 4.32 -20.85 6.33
N LYS A 45 5.52 -20.54 5.84
CA LYS A 45 6.78 -20.99 6.46
C LYS A 45 6.95 -20.45 7.88
N SER A 46 6.55 -19.21 8.15
CA SER A 46 6.60 -18.61 9.49
C SER A 46 5.49 -19.13 10.42
N ARG A 47 4.42 -19.70 9.85
CA ARG A 47 3.27 -20.26 10.58
C ARG A 47 3.41 -21.75 10.90
N ILE A 48 4.47 -22.41 10.44
CA ILE A 48 4.78 -23.77 10.85
C ILE A 48 5.44 -23.73 12.23
N PRO A 49 4.86 -24.39 13.27
CA PRO A 49 5.44 -24.40 14.61
C PRO A 49 6.84 -25.02 14.59
N LYS A 50 7.83 -24.26 15.02
CA LYS A 50 9.21 -24.76 15.23
C LYS A 50 9.55 -24.65 16.71
N LYS A 51 9.83 -25.78 17.36
CA LYS A 51 10.11 -25.83 18.80
C LYS A 51 9.02 -25.13 19.65
N GLY A 52 7.74 -25.31 19.27
CA GLY A 52 6.59 -24.71 19.98
C GLY A 52 6.37 -23.21 19.68
N LYS A 53 7.10 -22.61 18.77
CA LYS A 53 6.94 -21.20 18.37
C LYS A 53 6.55 -21.09 16.90
N MET A 54 5.62 -20.18 16.61
CA MET A 54 5.26 -19.74 15.27
C MET A 54 5.03 -18.23 15.27
N SER A 55 5.00 -17.59 14.09
CA SER A 55 4.72 -16.16 13.99
C SER A 55 3.33 -15.82 14.54
N LYS A 56 3.19 -14.65 15.14
CA LYS A 56 1.92 -14.11 15.60
C LYS A 56 1.42 -13.04 14.64
N HIS A 57 0.20 -13.18 14.15
CA HIS A 57 -0.40 -12.28 13.19
C HIS A 57 -1.55 -11.48 13.83
N PHE A 58 -1.43 -10.14 13.78
CA PHE A 58 -2.47 -9.19 14.16
C PHE A 58 -3.02 -8.53 12.89
N GLN A 59 -4.33 -8.62 12.67
CA GLN A 59 -5.01 -7.99 11.54
C GLN A 59 -6.03 -6.97 12.03
N ILE A 60 -5.89 -5.73 11.59
CA ILE A 60 -6.85 -4.64 11.82
C ILE A 60 -7.51 -4.32 10.47
N GLU A 61 -8.81 -4.53 10.35
CA GLU A 61 -9.51 -4.41 9.06
C GLU A 61 -11.01 -4.18 9.23
N ALA A 62 -11.69 -3.69 8.20
CA ALA A 62 -13.14 -3.51 8.24
C ALA A 62 -13.87 -4.81 7.90
N ASN A 63 -13.62 -5.35 6.71
CA ASN A 63 -14.18 -6.60 6.24
C ASN A 63 -13.19 -7.75 6.50
N MET A 64 -13.71 -8.96 6.72
CA MET A 64 -12.85 -10.12 6.90
C MET A 64 -12.22 -10.51 5.57
N SER A 65 -10.90 -10.30 5.49
CA SER A 65 -10.06 -10.73 4.37
C SER A 65 -9.53 -12.15 4.57
N LEU A 66 -8.85 -12.69 3.57
CA LEU A 66 -8.14 -13.97 3.70
C LEU A 66 -7.07 -13.88 4.79
N SER A 67 -6.36 -12.77 4.90
CA SER A 67 -5.41 -12.50 5.97
C SER A 67 -6.08 -12.43 7.34
N GLY A 68 -7.24 -11.78 7.42
CA GLY A 68 -8.01 -11.69 8.67
C GLY A 68 -8.56 -13.02 9.15
N ALA A 69 -8.94 -13.90 8.24
CA ALA A 69 -9.39 -15.26 8.56
C ALA A 69 -8.26 -16.15 9.12
N ASN A 70 -7.00 -15.84 8.78
CA ASN A 70 -5.82 -16.58 9.23
C ASN A 70 -5.05 -15.90 10.38
N ALA A 71 -5.49 -14.72 10.82
CA ALA A 71 -4.84 -13.98 11.90
C ALA A 71 -5.12 -14.59 13.28
N ASP A 72 -4.13 -14.53 14.20
CA ASP A 72 -4.31 -14.95 15.58
C ASP A 72 -5.18 -13.95 16.35
N VAL A 73 -5.08 -12.68 16.00
CA VAL A 73 -5.87 -11.60 16.60
C VAL A 73 -6.40 -10.70 15.50
N ARG A 74 -7.70 -10.75 15.28
CA ARG A 74 -8.40 -9.86 14.36
C ARG A 74 -9.13 -8.75 15.16
N ILE A 75 -8.94 -7.51 14.72
CA ILE A 75 -9.62 -6.33 15.28
C ILE A 75 -10.48 -5.72 14.19
N PRO A 76 -11.80 -5.93 14.19
CA PRO A 76 -12.71 -5.25 13.27
C PRO A 76 -12.69 -3.75 13.56
N LEU A 77 -12.39 -2.94 12.54
CA LEU A 77 -12.29 -1.50 12.70
C LEU A 77 -12.71 -0.78 11.41
N LYS A 78 -13.55 0.24 11.54
CA LYS A 78 -14.02 1.05 10.41
C LYS A 78 -12.82 1.65 9.65
N PRO A 79 -12.88 1.78 8.31
CA PRO A 79 -11.79 2.36 7.52
C PRO A 79 -11.35 3.73 8.03
N SER A 80 -12.28 4.60 8.41
CA SER A 80 -12.01 5.94 8.98
C SER A 80 -11.24 5.91 10.31
N ALA A 81 -11.26 4.80 11.05
CA ALA A 81 -10.54 4.65 12.30
C ALA A 81 -9.20 3.91 12.16
N GLN A 82 -8.95 3.26 11.02
CA GLN A 82 -7.72 2.49 10.80
C GLN A 82 -6.47 3.39 10.81
N LYS A 83 -6.53 4.59 10.20
CA LYS A 83 -5.43 5.56 10.22
C LYS A 83 -5.11 6.02 11.66
N LYS A 84 -6.15 6.20 12.52
CA LYS A 84 -5.96 6.53 13.94
C LYS A 84 -5.29 5.38 14.71
N ALA A 85 -5.68 4.13 14.42
CA ALA A 85 -5.05 2.96 15.03
C ALA A 85 -3.57 2.84 14.63
N LEU A 86 -3.24 3.10 13.35
CA LEU A 86 -1.86 3.12 12.86
C LEU A 86 -1.05 4.20 13.59
N LEU A 87 -1.55 5.44 13.66
CA LEU A 87 -0.91 6.54 14.38
C LEU A 87 -0.67 6.19 15.86
N LYS A 88 -1.64 5.54 16.52
CA LYS A 88 -1.50 5.16 17.92
C LYS A 88 -0.46 4.06 18.12
N ILE A 89 -0.35 3.10 17.22
CA ILE A 89 0.73 2.10 17.23
C ILE A 89 2.09 2.79 17.03
N TYR A 90 2.19 3.73 16.09
CA TYR A 90 3.40 4.52 15.88
C TYR A 90 3.80 5.28 17.17
N GLU A 91 2.85 5.97 17.80
CA GLU A 91 3.06 6.68 19.07
C GLU A 91 3.68 5.77 20.14
N TYR A 92 3.12 4.55 20.32
CA TYR A 92 3.66 3.60 21.29
C TYR A 92 5.05 3.05 20.92
N ILE A 93 5.40 3.02 19.64
CA ILE A 93 6.71 2.53 19.19
C ILE A 93 7.75 3.64 19.26
N SER A 94 7.45 4.84 18.75
CA SER A 94 8.38 5.98 18.68
C SER A 94 8.54 6.69 20.03
N GLY A 95 7.49 6.71 20.86
CA GLY A 95 7.40 7.57 22.04
C GLY A 95 6.93 8.99 21.75
N GLU A 96 6.69 9.35 20.48
CA GLU A 96 6.17 10.66 20.08
C GLU A 96 4.67 10.76 20.38
N ASN A 97 4.22 11.92 20.86
CA ASN A 97 2.78 12.16 21.08
C ASN A 97 2.14 12.67 19.80
N THR A 98 1.18 11.92 19.27
CA THR A 98 0.44 12.28 18.03
C THR A 98 -0.90 12.96 18.33
N ASN A 99 -1.26 13.15 19.60
CA ASN A 99 -2.55 13.70 20.07
C ASN A 99 -3.78 12.94 19.51
N VAL A 100 -3.60 11.69 19.12
CA VAL A 100 -4.69 10.83 18.63
C VAL A 100 -5.34 10.12 19.78
N SER A 101 -6.66 10.26 19.92
CA SER A 101 -7.46 9.51 20.88
C SER A 101 -8.23 8.38 20.21
N VAL A 102 -8.30 7.26 20.89
CA VAL A 102 -9.12 6.09 20.55
C VAL A 102 -9.86 5.63 21.83
N ASP A 103 -10.88 4.79 21.67
CA ASP A 103 -11.54 4.23 22.85
C ASP A 103 -10.59 3.35 23.68
N GLU A 104 -10.83 3.28 24.99
CA GLU A 104 -9.94 2.60 25.96
C GLU A 104 -9.71 1.11 25.63
N LYS A 105 -10.76 0.43 25.15
CA LYS A 105 -10.68 -1.00 24.81
C LYS A 105 -9.79 -1.22 23.58
N LEU A 106 -9.89 -0.34 22.59
CA LEU A 106 -9.03 -0.36 21.42
C LEU A 106 -7.60 0.02 21.81
N ASP A 107 -7.42 1.05 22.62
CA ASP A 107 -6.11 1.52 23.07
C ASP A 107 -5.29 0.41 23.75
N LYS A 108 -5.89 -0.33 24.68
CA LYS A 108 -5.25 -1.50 25.32
C LYS A 108 -4.76 -2.54 24.31
N LYS A 109 -5.55 -2.80 23.24
CA LYS A 109 -5.17 -3.73 22.18
C LYS A 109 -4.00 -3.19 21.36
N LEU A 110 -4.06 -1.91 20.96
CA LEU A 110 -3.00 -1.28 20.18
C LEU A 110 -1.67 -1.21 20.94
N LYS A 111 -1.72 -0.92 22.24
CA LYS A 111 -0.55 -0.97 23.12
C LYS A 111 0.07 -2.37 23.20
N SER A 112 -0.76 -3.42 23.28
CA SER A 112 -0.28 -4.81 23.25
C SER A 112 0.37 -5.18 21.91
N ILE A 113 -0.17 -4.69 20.78
CA ILE A 113 0.40 -4.87 19.44
C ILE A 113 1.77 -4.20 19.35
N ALA A 114 1.86 -2.92 19.74
CA ALA A 114 3.11 -2.17 19.75
C ALA A 114 4.18 -2.83 20.63
N TYR A 115 3.79 -3.30 21.81
CA TYR A 115 4.68 -4.08 22.69
C TYR A 115 5.20 -5.35 22.01
N SER A 116 4.31 -6.09 21.33
CA SER A 116 4.70 -7.32 20.61
C SER A 116 5.69 -7.03 19.50
N LEU A 117 5.49 -5.95 18.73
CA LEU A 117 6.43 -5.50 17.70
C LEU A 117 7.79 -5.12 18.28
N LYS A 118 7.81 -4.31 19.34
CA LYS A 118 9.07 -3.91 20.03
C LYS A 118 9.84 -5.10 20.56
N LYS A 119 9.13 -6.06 21.19
CA LYS A 119 9.74 -7.29 21.69
C LYS A 119 10.33 -8.18 20.60
N SER A 120 9.79 -8.10 19.39
CA SER A 120 10.25 -8.85 18.21
C SER A 120 11.05 -7.98 17.26
N ALA A 121 11.81 -7.00 17.78
CA ALA A 121 12.68 -6.15 16.97
C ALA A 121 13.58 -7.01 16.05
N GLY A 122 13.76 -6.57 14.80
CA GLY A 122 14.41 -7.35 13.74
C GLY A 122 13.45 -8.33 13.03
N LYS A 123 12.58 -9.02 13.77
CA LYS A 123 11.67 -10.05 13.23
C LYS A 123 10.19 -9.65 13.28
N GLY A 124 9.89 -8.43 13.67
CA GLY A 124 8.58 -7.83 13.54
C GLY A 124 8.41 -7.18 12.17
N VAL A 125 7.20 -7.16 11.63
CA VAL A 125 6.86 -6.39 10.43
C VAL A 125 5.50 -5.71 10.58
N PHE A 126 5.44 -4.48 10.14
CA PHE A 126 4.22 -3.69 10.05
C PHE A 126 3.90 -3.36 8.61
N VAL A 127 2.69 -3.67 8.16
CA VAL A 127 2.22 -3.36 6.81
C VAL A 127 0.87 -2.66 6.85
N THR A 128 0.58 -1.86 5.82
CA THR A 128 -0.73 -1.22 5.68
C THR A 128 -1.25 -1.30 4.25
N GLY A 129 -2.56 -1.48 4.13
CA GLY A 129 -3.31 -1.39 2.89
C GLY A 129 -4.10 -0.08 2.78
N ILE A 130 -3.89 0.88 3.69
CA ILE A 130 -4.54 2.19 3.62
C ILE A 130 -3.98 2.94 2.42
N ASP A 131 -4.86 3.36 1.52
CA ASP A 131 -4.51 4.16 0.34
C ASP A 131 -4.34 5.64 0.71
N ASP A 132 -3.26 5.90 1.46
CA ASP A 132 -2.89 7.23 1.94
C ASP A 132 -1.36 7.27 2.10
N VAL A 133 -0.73 8.25 1.48
CA VAL A 133 0.73 8.37 1.43
C VAL A 133 1.34 8.47 2.83
N ASP A 134 0.74 9.27 3.72
CA ASP A 134 1.26 9.46 5.08
C ASP A 134 1.17 8.17 5.90
N ALA A 135 0.07 7.41 5.76
CA ALA A 135 -0.09 6.12 6.40
C ALA A 135 0.97 5.10 5.93
N GLN A 136 1.29 5.11 4.64
CA GLN A 136 2.35 4.26 4.08
C GLN A 136 3.75 4.70 4.57
N VAL A 137 4.03 6.00 4.63
CA VAL A 137 5.28 6.53 5.20
C VAL A 137 5.42 6.13 6.67
N LEU A 138 4.35 6.24 7.47
CA LEU A 138 4.38 5.82 8.87
C LEU A 138 4.62 4.31 9.02
N ALA A 139 4.05 3.49 8.13
CA ALA A 139 4.32 2.05 8.13
C ALA A 139 5.81 1.75 7.86
N LEU A 140 6.45 2.47 6.92
CA LEU A 140 7.88 2.36 6.67
C LEU A 140 8.70 2.82 7.89
N LYS A 141 8.33 3.93 8.53
CA LYS A 141 8.96 4.42 9.76
C LYS A 141 8.85 3.42 10.92
N ILE A 142 7.70 2.79 11.12
CA ILE A 142 7.53 1.74 12.12
C ILE A 142 8.53 0.61 11.89
N ASN A 143 8.66 0.14 10.63
CA ASN A 143 9.61 -0.92 10.29
C ASN A 143 11.08 -0.50 10.53
N GLN A 144 11.42 0.76 10.27
CA GLN A 144 12.74 1.31 10.60
C GLN A 144 12.99 1.33 12.11
N LEU A 145 12.03 1.81 12.90
CA LEU A 145 12.15 1.89 14.37
C LEU A 145 12.32 0.52 15.05
N ILE A 146 11.70 -0.52 14.49
CA ILE A 146 11.86 -1.89 15.01
C ILE A 146 13.00 -2.65 14.31
N ASN A 147 13.78 -2.00 13.45
CA ASN A 147 14.87 -2.61 12.67
C ASN A 147 14.44 -3.88 11.94
N SER A 148 13.29 -3.85 11.26
CA SER A 148 12.71 -5.03 10.63
C SER A 148 13.58 -5.60 9.50
N GLU A 149 14.01 -6.85 9.63
CA GLU A 149 14.70 -7.61 8.58
C GLU A 149 13.73 -8.35 7.64
N VAL A 150 12.42 -8.28 7.94
CA VAL A 150 11.34 -8.87 7.13
C VAL A 150 11.07 -8.03 5.88
N ILE A 151 11.20 -6.69 5.99
CA ILE A 151 11.14 -5.76 4.87
C ILE A 151 12.54 -5.55 4.28
N ASN A 152 12.65 -5.63 2.97
CA ASN A 152 13.89 -5.35 2.25
C ASN A 152 13.70 -4.12 1.35
N THR A 153 14.35 -3.03 1.72
CA THR A 153 14.29 -1.74 1.02
C THR A 153 15.37 -1.60 -0.06
N SER A 154 16.33 -2.53 -0.11
CA SER A 154 17.39 -2.56 -1.13
C SER A 154 17.01 -3.43 -2.33
N LYS A 155 16.18 -4.45 -2.14
CA LYS A 155 15.63 -5.27 -3.22
C LYS A 155 14.30 -4.66 -3.67
N LEU A 156 14.36 -3.84 -4.72
CA LEU A 156 13.22 -3.08 -5.20
C LEU A 156 12.31 -3.91 -6.11
N ASN A 157 10.99 -3.71 -5.96
CA ASN A 157 9.99 -4.19 -6.88
C ASN A 157 9.50 -3.02 -7.75
N LEU A 158 9.82 -3.08 -9.04
CA LEU A 158 9.50 -2.03 -10.02
C LEU A 158 8.21 -2.28 -10.81
N THR A 159 7.38 -3.23 -10.40
CA THR A 159 6.14 -3.60 -11.11
C THR A 159 5.06 -2.53 -11.06
N ARG A 160 5.10 -1.64 -10.09
CA ARG A 160 4.13 -0.54 -9.92
C ARG A 160 4.87 0.79 -9.88
N GLN A 161 5.01 1.44 -11.04
CA GLN A 161 5.68 2.73 -11.20
C GLN A 161 4.73 3.81 -11.76
N GLY A 162 3.42 3.63 -11.65
CA GLY A 162 2.44 4.63 -12.05
C GLY A 162 2.71 5.98 -11.37
N ASP A 163 2.52 7.09 -12.08
CA ASP A 163 2.82 8.45 -11.61
C ASP A 163 1.75 9.41 -12.10
N ASP A 164 0.79 9.71 -11.24
CA ASP A 164 -0.33 10.60 -11.56
C ASP A 164 0.11 12.03 -11.86
N LYS A 165 1.25 12.48 -11.30
CA LYS A 165 1.82 13.80 -11.60
C LYS A 165 2.32 13.86 -13.04
N LYS A 166 2.97 12.79 -13.51
CA LYS A 166 3.42 12.69 -14.92
C LYS A 166 2.24 12.57 -15.87
N VAL A 167 1.18 11.84 -15.51
CA VAL A 167 -0.05 11.80 -16.32
C VAL A 167 -0.68 13.18 -16.42
N SER A 168 -0.80 13.90 -15.31
CA SER A 168 -1.32 15.27 -15.30
C SER A 168 -0.43 16.23 -16.10
N GLN A 169 0.90 16.02 -16.07
CA GLN A 169 1.82 16.80 -16.89
C GLN A 169 1.66 16.49 -18.38
N LEU A 170 1.48 15.20 -18.74
CA LEU A 170 1.18 14.78 -20.12
C LEU A 170 -0.04 15.50 -20.67
N VAL A 171 -1.14 15.56 -19.92
CA VAL A 171 -2.36 16.28 -20.35
C VAL A 171 -2.06 17.75 -20.64
N ARG A 172 -1.32 18.43 -19.78
CA ARG A 172 -0.90 19.82 -20.00
C ARG A 172 0.01 19.97 -21.23
N ASP A 173 0.92 19.04 -21.44
CA ASP A 173 1.87 19.12 -22.56
C ASP A 173 1.15 18.90 -23.89
N ILE A 174 0.15 18.02 -23.94
CA ILE A 174 -0.73 17.89 -25.11
C ILE A 174 -1.49 19.19 -25.36
N SER A 175 -2.16 19.74 -24.33
CA SER A 175 -2.92 21.00 -24.44
C SER A 175 -2.08 22.21 -24.89
N ASN A 176 -0.78 22.15 -24.63
CA ASN A 176 0.18 23.18 -25.02
C ASN A 176 0.89 22.87 -26.37
N ASN A 177 0.39 21.92 -27.15
CA ASN A 177 0.95 21.51 -28.46
C ASN A 177 2.44 21.13 -28.38
N LYS A 178 2.87 20.49 -27.30
CA LYS A 178 4.25 19.98 -27.14
C LYS A 178 4.38 18.52 -27.55
N ILE A 179 3.28 17.87 -27.85
CA ILE A 179 3.18 16.46 -28.22
C ILE A 179 2.32 16.38 -29.45
N ASP A 180 2.85 15.78 -30.51
CA ASP A 180 2.18 15.66 -31.81
C ASP A 180 1.37 14.35 -31.89
N GLY A 181 1.77 13.31 -31.15
CA GLY A 181 1.09 12.02 -31.20
C GLY A 181 1.08 11.26 -29.88
N LEU A 182 0.02 10.48 -29.64
CA LEU A 182 -0.17 9.67 -28.45
C LEU A 182 -0.59 8.25 -28.81
N ILE A 183 0.15 7.25 -28.30
CA ILE A 183 -0.21 5.83 -28.39
C ILE A 183 -0.62 5.34 -27.00
N MET A 184 -1.82 4.80 -26.89
CA MET A 184 -2.35 4.23 -25.64
C MET A 184 -2.58 2.74 -25.80
N ALA A 185 -2.04 1.93 -24.88
CA ALA A 185 -2.16 0.48 -24.92
C ALA A 185 -2.73 -0.06 -23.59
N GLY A 186 -3.87 -0.74 -23.65
CA GLY A 186 -4.49 -1.40 -22.48
C GLY A 186 -5.03 -0.44 -21.41
N VAL A 187 -5.22 0.84 -21.72
CA VAL A 187 -5.70 1.87 -20.79
C VAL A 187 -6.93 2.59 -21.33
N ASN A 188 -7.82 3.02 -20.44
CA ASN A 188 -8.98 3.85 -20.80
C ASN A 188 -8.98 5.15 -19.95
N PRO A 189 -8.23 6.17 -20.37
CA PRO A 189 -8.11 7.42 -19.62
C PRO A 189 -9.44 8.14 -19.43
N CYS A 190 -10.36 8.03 -20.39
CA CYS A 190 -11.69 8.64 -20.29
C CYS A 190 -12.54 8.07 -19.15
N TYR A 191 -12.23 6.87 -18.70
CA TYR A 191 -12.91 6.23 -17.58
C TYR A 191 -12.12 6.35 -16.26
N THR A 192 -10.79 6.30 -16.34
CA THR A 192 -9.93 6.21 -15.15
C THR A 192 -9.45 7.56 -14.62
N LEU A 193 -9.38 8.61 -15.47
CA LEU A 193 -8.94 9.93 -15.04
C LEU A 193 -10.10 10.73 -14.43
N SER A 194 -9.84 11.38 -13.30
CA SER A 194 -10.79 12.30 -12.68
C SER A 194 -11.07 13.54 -13.54
N ASN A 195 -10.10 13.99 -14.31
CA ASN A 195 -10.16 15.12 -15.24
C ASN A 195 -10.32 14.68 -16.72
N PHE A 196 -11.10 13.62 -16.97
CA PHE A 196 -11.29 13.04 -18.31
C PHE A 196 -11.74 14.04 -19.37
N LYS A 197 -12.49 15.09 -19.01
CA LYS A 197 -12.93 16.13 -19.95
C LYS A 197 -11.75 16.91 -20.51
N GLU A 198 -10.84 17.36 -19.63
CA GLU A 198 -9.62 18.07 -19.99
C GLU A 198 -8.73 17.19 -20.90
N PHE A 199 -8.59 15.92 -20.56
CA PHE A 199 -7.86 14.96 -21.36
C PHE A 199 -8.50 14.77 -22.74
N ASN A 200 -9.83 14.62 -22.84
CA ASN A 200 -10.55 14.50 -24.10
C ASN A 200 -10.40 15.73 -24.99
N ASP A 201 -10.43 16.94 -24.39
CA ASP A 201 -10.25 18.16 -25.15
C ASP A 201 -8.80 18.29 -25.64
N ALA A 202 -7.83 17.89 -24.82
CA ALA A 202 -6.42 17.83 -25.19
C ALA A 202 -6.19 16.86 -26.39
N LEU A 203 -6.83 15.69 -26.40
CA LEU A 203 -6.70 14.73 -27.50
C LEU A 203 -7.09 15.29 -28.86
N LYS A 204 -8.04 16.24 -28.91
CA LYS A 204 -8.48 16.86 -30.16
C LYS A 204 -7.41 17.74 -30.84
N SER A 205 -6.39 18.15 -30.11
CA SER A 205 -5.28 18.95 -30.62
C SER A 205 -4.10 18.09 -31.13
N LEU A 206 -4.17 16.76 -31.01
CA LEU A 206 -3.12 15.88 -31.51
C LEU A 206 -3.27 15.63 -33.01
N ASP A 207 -2.16 15.65 -33.75
CA ASP A 207 -2.12 15.25 -35.15
C ASP A 207 -2.38 13.76 -35.35
N PHE A 208 -1.98 12.96 -34.37
CA PHE A 208 -2.15 11.50 -34.37
C PHE A 208 -2.48 10.95 -32.99
N SER A 209 -3.57 10.17 -32.87
CA SER A 209 -3.85 9.36 -31.69
C SER A 209 -4.21 7.93 -32.08
N SER A 210 -3.57 6.95 -31.44
CA SER A 210 -3.88 5.52 -31.61
C SER A 210 -4.21 4.87 -30.28
N ILE A 211 -5.32 4.14 -30.25
CA ILE A 211 -5.78 3.43 -29.06
C ILE A 211 -5.82 1.94 -29.37
N SER A 212 -5.04 1.14 -28.65
CA SER A 212 -5.11 -0.32 -28.72
C SER A 212 -5.92 -0.87 -27.54
N PHE A 213 -7.19 -1.27 -27.81
CA PHE A 213 -8.08 -1.88 -26.82
C PHE A 213 -8.58 -3.26 -27.24
N LYS A 214 -8.72 -4.17 -26.25
CA LYS A 214 -9.80 -5.15 -26.30
C LYS A 214 -11.09 -4.41 -25.92
N LYS A 215 -12.02 -4.26 -26.89
CA LYS A 215 -13.36 -3.66 -26.80
C LYS A 215 -13.83 -3.23 -25.40
N PHE A 216 -13.81 -1.92 -25.15
CA PHE A 216 -14.73 -1.27 -24.20
C PHE A 216 -15.47 -0.15 -24.94
N PRO A 217 -16.78 -0.01 -24.74
CA PRO A 217 -17.54 1.04 -25.41
C PRO A 217 -17.26 2.38 -24.71
N CYS A 218 -16.19 3.04 -25.07
CA CYS A 218 -16.08 4.47 -24.88
C CYS A 218 -16.29 5.09 -26.27
N SER A 219 -17.36 5.84 -26.42
CA SER A 219 -17.64 6.59 -27.64
C SER A 219 -16.67 7.76 -27.77
N ILE A 220 -15.42 7.47 -28.08
CA ILE A 220 -14.53 8.46 -28.66
C ILE A 220 -14.81 8.40 -30.15
N PRO A 221 -15.32 9.45 -30.79
CA PRO A 221 -15.41 9.47 -32.24
C PRO A 221 -13.97 9.36 -32.78
N PHE A 222 -13.74 8.32 -33.56
CA PHE A 222 -12.54 8.25 -34.39
C PHE A 222 -12.60 9.46 -35.34
N ILE A 223 -11.60 10.30 -35.29
CA ILE A 223 -11.29 11.28 -36.35
C ILE A 223 -10.25 10.65 -37.26
#